data_5011a969c54c56c4a18fd41fc1c31373
#
_entry.id   5011a969c54c56c4a18fd41fc1c31373
#
_cell.length_a   1.000
_cell.length_b   1.000
_cell.length_c   1.000
_cell.angle_alpha   90.00
_cell.angle_beta   90.00
_cell.angle_gamma   90.00
#
_symmetry.space_group_name_H-M   'P 1'
#
loop_
_entity.id
_entity.type
_entity.pdbx_description
1 polymer ?
#
loop_
_entity_poly.entity_id
_entity_poly.type
_entity_poly.pdbx_seq_one_letter_code
_entity_poly.pdbx_strand_id
1 'polypeptide(L)'
;MAASPKYWGGSSLLLSFKIIKENPMWLFTSNSFVSVVADREDTQSSRLLVRARINGDIDQPFPDAEVMETPLADYRYRAWIDRQVVSNAFTKQVEGLTYTNFKNSVKDKERQKPLMHVWQAMFDHQEAFLYQN
;
A
#
# COMPACT_ATOMS: atom_id res chain seq x y z
N MET A 1 -8.72 -11.49 -9.69
CA MET A 1 -9.41 -11.94 -9.25
C MET A 1 -9.98 -12.10 -8.63
N ALA A 2 -9.83 -12.01 -8.73
CA ALA A 2 -10.91 -11.88 -8.07
C ALA A 2 -11.32 -12.88 -7.19
N ALA A 3 -11.28 -12.66 -6.03
CA ALA A 3 -11.85 -13.61 -5.12
C ALA A 3 -13.19 -14.06 -5.67
N SER A 4 -13.38 -15.32 -5.74
CA SER A 4 -14.63 -15.85 -6.23
C SER A 4 -15.78 -15.42 -5.33
N PRO A 5 -16.84 -14.90 -5.88
CA PRO A 5 -17.98 -14.50 -5.07
C PRO A 5 -18.57 -15.59 -4.20
N LYS A 6 -18.36 -16.83 -4.55
CA LYS A 6 -18.92 -17.95 -3.79
C LYS A 6 -18.45 -18.01 -2.35
N TYR A 7 -17.31 -17.40 -2.07
CA TYR A 7 -16.84 -17.34 -0.68
C TYR A 7 -17.69 -16.44 0.18
N TRP A 8 -18.46 -15.62 -0.45
CA TRP A 8 -19.17 -14.58 0.24
C TRP A 8 -20.62 -14.94 0.51
N GLY A 9 -21.07 -16.08 -0.01
CA GLY A 9 -22.33 -16.71 0.34
C GLY A 9 -23.53 -15.83 0.53
N GLY A 10 -24.54 -16.35 1.22
CA GLY A 10 -25.76 -15.63 1.44
C GLY A 10 -25.65 -14.43 2.35
N SER A 11 -24.75 -14.48 3.34
CA SER A 11 -24.52 -13.37 4.23
C SER A 11 -23.48 -12.41 3.67
N SER A 12 -23.12 -12.60 2.43
CA SER A 12 -22.01 -11.92 1.80
C SER A 12 -22.13 -10.40 1.77
N LEU A 13 -23.33 -9.87 1.74
CA LEU A 13 -23.49 -8.42 1.69
C LEU A 13 -22.78 -7.73 2.84
N LEU A 14 -23.03 -8.19 4.07
CA LEU A 14 -22.36 -7.61 5.22
C LEU A 14 -20.88 -7.89 5.23
N LEU A 15 -20.50 -9.10 4.88
CA LEU A 15 -19.08 -9.47 4.84
C LEU A 15 -18.34 -8.70 3.77
N SER A 16 -18.91 -8.60 2.57
CA SER A 16 -18.31 -7.85 1.48
C SER A 16 -18.16 -6.38 1.85
N PHE A 17 -19.17 -5.82 2.49
CA PHE A 17 -19.12 -4.44 2.92
C PHE A 17 -17.98 -4.21 3.91
N LYS A 18 -17.83 -5.09 4.89
CA LYS A 18 -16.74 -4.98 5.85
C LYS A 18 -15.38 -5.10 5.19
N ILE A 19 -15.24 -6.04 4.27
CA ILE A 19 -13.98 -6.26 3.57
C ILE A 19 -13.60 -5.02 2.76
N ILE A 20 -14.57 -4.40 2.09
CA ILE A 20 -14.31 -3.18 1.35
C ILE A 20 -13.83 -2.07 2.28
N LYS A 21 -14.45 -1.96 3.48
CA LYS A 21 -14.07 -0.95 4.45
C LYS A 21 -12.65 -1.12 4.95
N GLU A 22 -12.18 -2.36 5.00
CA GLU A 22 -10.90 -2.68 5.63
C GLU A 22 -9.88 -3.17 4.61
N ASN A 23 -9.91 -2.63 3.41
CA ASN A 23 -9.03 -3.08 2.34
C ASN A 23 -7.91 -2.06 2.10
N PRO A 24 -6.90 -2.00 2.98
CA PRO A 24 -5.77 -1.09 2.78
C PRO A 24 -4.85 -1.61 1.69
N MET A 25 -4.05 -0.71 1.15
CA MET A 25 -3.06 -1.05 0.14
C MET A 25 -1.69 -0.60 0.63
N TRP A 26 -0.72 -1.48 0.54
CA TRP A 26 0.69 -1.16 0.78
C TRP A 26 1.39 -1.11 -0.55
N LEU A 27 2.13 -0.05 -0.78
CA LEU A 27 2.88 0.11 -2.01
C LEU A 27 4.34 0.40 -1.70
N PHE A 28 5.20 -0.51 -2.09
CA PHE A 28 6.65 -0.36 -2.00
C PHE A 28 7.16 0.04 -3.37
N THR A 29 7.79 1.21 -3.45
CA THR A 29 8.51 1.62 -4.66
C THR A 29 10.00 1.61 -4.34
N SER A 30 10.82 1.90 -5.33
CA SER A 30 12.28 1.92 -5.13
C SER A 30 12.72 2.97 -4.11
N ASN A 31 11.92 3.98 -3.86
CA ASN A 31 12.29 5.09 -2.97
C ASN A 31 11.22 5.49 -1.97
N SER A 32 10.15 4.70 -1.82
CA SER A 32 9.11 5.03 -0.85
C SER A 32 8.34 3.79 -0.43
N PHE A 33 7.69 3.90 0.72
CA PHE A 33 6.68 2.94 1.16
C PHE A 33 5.50 3.72 1.70
N VAL A 34 4.33 3.50 1.12
CA VAL A 34 3.11 4.15 1.59
C VAL A 34 2.00 3.12 1.82
N SER A 35 1.15 3.45 2.77
CA SER A 35 -0.10 2.72 3.02
C SER A 35 -1.24 3.63 2.59
N VAL A 36 -2.15 3.10 1.79
CA VAL A 36 -3.28 3.87 1.27
C VAL A 36 -4.55 3.22 1.77
N VAL A 37 -5.41 4.02 2.41
CA VAL A 37 -6.68 3.53 2.97
C VAL A 37 -7.78 4.51 2.65
N ALA A 38 -9.00 4.00 2.67
CA ALA A 38 -10.19 4.85 2.51
C ALA A 38 -10.41 5.70 3.76
N ASP A 39 -11.19 6.75 3.61
CA ASP A 39 -11.62 7.57 4.72
C ASP A 39 -12.56 6.74 5.59
N ARG A 40 -12.24 6.61 6.87
CA ARG A 40 -13.05 5.82 7.79
C ARG A 40 -14.47 6.38 7.93
N GLU A 41 -14.59 7.69 7.85
CA GLU A 41 -15.89 8.36 7.98
C GLU A 41 -16.75 8.26 6.72
N ASP A 42 -16.10 8.10 5.56
CA ASP A 42 -16.79 8.00 4.28
C ASP A 42 -15.93 7.22 3.30
N THR A 43 -16.16 5.91 3.22
CA THR A 43 -15.34 5.02 2.39
C THR A 43 -15.50 5.26 0.90
N GLN A 44 -16.52 6.02 0.51
CA GLN A 44 -16.74 6.40 -0.90
C GLN A 44 -16.26 7.81 -1.20
N SER A 45 -15.58 8.45 -0.25
CA SER A 45 -15.06 9.78 -0.41
C SER A 45 -14.12 9.87 -1.63
N SER A 46 -14.08 11.05 -2.23
CA SER A 46 -13.14 11.31 -3.32
C SER A 46 -11.69 11.33 -2.86
N ARG A 47 -11.45 11.33 -1.56
CA ARG A 47 -10.09 11.40 -1.03
C ARG A 47 -9.73 10.11 -0.30
N LEU A 48 -8.42 9.82 -0.30
CA LEU A 48 -7.84 8.69 0.40
C LEU A 48 -6.85 9.19 1.43
N LEU A 49 -6.64 8.41 2.47
CA LEU A 49 -5.60 8.71 3.45
C LEU A 49 -4.34 7.94 3.05
N VAL A 50 -3.31 8.70 2.71
CA VAL A 50 -1.99 8.15 2.39
C VAL A 50 -1.11 8.32 3.62
N ARG A 51 -0.48 7.24 4.06
CA ARG A 51 0.31 7.23 5.29
C ARG A 51 1.69 6.68 5.03
N ALA A 52 2.67 7.20 5.76
CA ALA A 52 4.05 6.71 5.66
C ALA A 52 4.72 6.72 7.03
N ARG A 53 5.75 5.90 7.17
CA ARG A 53 6.53 5.83 8.40
C ARG A 53 7.77 6.70 8.33
N ILE A 54 8.27 6.96 7.14
CA ILE A 54 9.52 7.70 6.91
C ILE A 54 9.21 9.04 6.28
N ASN A 55 9.85 10.09 6.80
CA ASN A 55 9.71 11.43 6.26
C ASN A 55 10.14 11.45 4.80
N GLY A 56 9.30 12.02 3.94
CA GLY A 56 9.59 12.14 2.53
C GLY A 56 8.96 11.03 1.67
N ASP A 57 8.49 9.94 2.28
CA ASP A 57 7.95 8.83 1.50
C ASP A 57 6.62 9.18 0.82
N ILE A 58 5.85 10.10 1.40
CA ILE A 58 4.63 10.58 0.73
C ILE A 58 5.00 11.53 -0.40
N ASP A 59 6.01 12.39 -0.16
CA ASP A 59 6.39 13.42 -1.11
C ASP A 59 6.94 12.85 -2.42
N GLN A 60 7.54 11.66 -2.38
CA GLN A 60 8.09 11.07 -3.60
C GLN A 60 7.01 10.83 -4.65
N PRO A 61 5.96 10.06 -4.37
CA PRO A 61 4.90 9.89 -5.37
C PRO A 61 3.92 11.06 -5.42
N PHE A 62 3.85 11.90 -4.38
CA PHE A 62 2.85 12.98 -4.27
C PHE A 62 3.52 14.28 -3.86
N PRO A 63 4.27 14.93 -4.77
CA PRO A 63 5.05 16.11 -4.39
C PRO A 63 4.22 17.31 -3.95
N ASP A 64 2.94 17.37 -4.31
CA ASP A 64 2.06 18.47 -3.93
C ASP A 64 1.23 18.16 -2.69
N ALA A 65 1.43 17.03 -2.04
CA ALA A 65 0.63 16.65 -0.88
C ALA A 65 0.95 17.51 0.34
N GLU A 66 -0.09 17.81 1.10
CA GLU A 66 0.06 18.50 2.38
C GLU A 66 0.26 17.42 3.46
N VAL A 67 1.51 17.14 3.79
CA VAL A 67 1.85 16.09 4.73
C VAL A 67 1.77 16.61 6.15
N MET A 68 1.01 15.90 6.99
CA MET A 68 0.90 16.16 8.42
C MET A 68 1.76 15.18 9.19
N GLU A 69 2.46 15.67 10.20
CA GLU A 69 3.20 14.81 11.10
C GLU A 69 2.37 14.55 12.35
N THR A 70 2.20 13.26 12.70
CA THR A 70 1.46 12.82 13.88
C THR A 70 2.37 11.91 14.69
N PRO A 71 3.22 12.49 15.57
CA PRO A 71 4.30 11.73 16.21
C PRO A 71 3.88 10.50 17.01
N LEU A 72 2.68 10.50 17.56
CA LEU A 72 2.20 9.40 18.39
C LEU A 72 1.37 8.38 17.61
N ALA A 73 1.14 8.62 16.32
CA ALA A 73 0.37 7.69 15.51
C ALA A 73 1.26 6.56 14.98
N ASP A 74 0.63 5.44 14.67
CA ASP A 74 1.33 4.29 14.09
C ASP A 74 2.09 4.68 12.82
N TYR A 75 1.41 5.36 11.91
CA TYR A 75 2.07 5.98 10.76
C TYR A 75 2.26 7.46 11.08
N ARG A 76 3.52 7.86 11.19
CA ARG A 76 3.87 9.20 11.64
C ARG A 76 3.47 10.30 10.65
N TYR A 77 3.51 10.00 9.36
CA TYR A 77 3.25 10.96 8.30
C TYR A 77 1.97 10.60 7.57
N ARG A 78 1.13 11.59 7.31
CA ARG A 78 -0.20 11.39 6.74
C ARG A 78 -0.55 12.52 5.81
N ALA A 79 -1.33 12.21 4.77
CA ALA A 79 -1.87 13.22 3.87
C ALA A 79 -3.19 12.74 3.31
N TRP A 80 -4.16 13.63 3.22
CA TRP A 80 -5.39 13.37 2.49
C TRP A 80 -5.15 13.73 1.03
N ILE A 81 -5.36 12.80 0.13
CA ILE A 81 -5.07 13.00 -1.28
C ILE A 81 -6.27 12.52 -2.09
N ASP A 82 -6.64 13.30 -3.10
CA ASP A 82 -7.73 12.93 -3.98
C ASP A 82 -7.47 11.56 -4.62
N ARG A 83 -8.51 10.75 -4.66
CA ARG A 83 -8.43 9.38 -5.20
C ARG A 83 -7.86 9.36 -6.63
N GLN A 84 -8.25 10.33 -7.45
CA GLN A 84 -7.76 10.39 -8.81
C GLN A 84 -6.26 10.71 -8.87
N VAL A 85 -5.78 11.56 -7.97
CA VAL A 85 -4.35 11.89 -7.87
C VAL A 85 -3.56 10.64 -7.48
N VAL A 86 -4.08 9.86 -6.54
CA VAL A 86 -3.43 8.59 -6.15
C VAL A 86 -3.40 7.63 -7.33
N SER A 87 -4.51 7.48 -8.03
CA SER A 87 -4.60 6.61 -9.20
C SER A 87 -3.60 7.02 -10.28
N ASN A 88 -3.52 8.32 -10.56
CA ASN A 88 -2.60 8.84 -11.57
C ASN A 88 -1.15 8.60 -11.19
N ALA A 89 -0.80 8.75 -9.92
CA ALA A 89 0.55 8.51 -9.46
C ALA A 89 0.95 7.04 -9.62
N PHE A 90 0.04 6.14 -9.30
CA PHE A 90 0.31 4.70 -9.46
C PHE A 90 0.44 4.33 -10.94
N THR A 91 -0.37 4.93 -11.78
CA THR A 91 -0.28 4.74 -13.23
C THR A 91 1.12 5.14 -13.73
N LYS A 92 1.63 6.28 -13.28
CA LYS A 92 2.98 6.72 -13.66
C LYS A 92 4.04 5.76 -13.17
N GLN A 93 3.90 5.22 -11.96
CA GLN A 93 4.85 4.24 -11.44
C GLN A 93 4.89 3.01 -12.33
N VAL A 94 3.73 2.52 -12.74
CA VAL A 94 3.64 1.33 -13.58
C VAL A 94 4.22 1.60 -14.97
N GLU A 95 3.85 2.72 -15.57
CA GLU A 95 4.32 3.06 -16.91
C GLU A 95 5.81 3.32 -16.96
N GLY A 96 6.39 3.77 -15.84
CA GLY A 96 7.81 4.07 -15.77
C GLY A 96 8.70 2.89 -15.37
N LEU A 97 8.13 1.69 -15.23
CA LEU A 97 8.92 0.53 -14.80
C LEU A 97 9.93 0.15 -15.86
N THR A 98 11.21 0.18 -15.49
CA THR A 98 12.31 -0.19 -16.39
C THR A 98 13.26 -1.20 -15.75
N TYR A 99 13.13 -1.46 -14.46
CA TYR A 99 14.00 -2.42 -13.79
C TYR A 99 13.42 -3.84 -13.88
N THR A 100 14.29 -4.82 -13.87
CA THR A 100 13.92 -6.24 -13.96
C THR A 100 13.98 -6.94 -12.59
N ASN A 101 14.50 -6.25 -11.58
CA ASN A 101 14.61 -6.79 -10.22
C ASN A 101 14.39 -5.65 -9.23
N PHE A 102 13.35 -5.76 -8.43
CA PHE A 102 12.97 -4.70 -7.50
C PHE A 102 14.08 -4.40 -6.47
N LYS A 103 14.68 -5.43 -5.90
CA LYS A 103 15.71 -5.26 -4.87
C LYS A 103 16.85 -4.40 -5.38
N ASN A 104 17.27 -4.64 -6.62
CA ASN A 104 18.37 -3.91 -7.21
C ASN A 104 18.00 -2.49 -7.61
N SER A 105 16.72 -2.19 -7.70
CA SER A 105 16.25 -0.83 -8.00
C SER A 105 16.36 0.09 -6.79
N VAL A 106 16.44 -0.48 -5.59
CA VAL A 106 16.50 0.29 -4.34
C VAL A 106 17.96 0.67 -4.10
N LYS A 107 18.28 1.96 -4.30
CA LYS A 107 19.67 2.44 -4.19
C LYS A 107 20.08 2.73 -2.77
N ASP A 108 19.13 3.13 -1.91
CA ASP A 108 19.40 3.43 -0.52
C ASP A 108 19.58 2.12 0.26
N LYS A 109 20.78 1.93 0.79
CA LYS A 109 21.11 0.70 1.53
C LYS A 109 20.27 0.52 2.80
N GLU A 110 19.95 1.61 3.47
CA GLU A 110 19.14 1.52 4.68
C GLU A 110 17.70 1.14 4.36
N ARG A 111 17.19 1.63 3.24
CA ARG A 111 15.85 1.23 2.77
C ARG A 111 15.84 -0.22 2.29
N GLN A 112 16.93 -0.67 1.70
CA GLN A 112 17.02 -2.03 1.16
C GLN A 112 16.88 -3.09 2.25
N LYS A 113 17.39 -2.83 3.45
CA LYS A 113 17.36 -3.80 4.56
C LYS A 113 15.95 -4.26 4.92
N PRO A 114 15.00 -3.38 5.27
CA PRO A 114 13.64 -3.84 5.58
C PRO A 114 12.95 -4.48 4.38
N LEU A 115 13.26 -4.03 3.17
CA LEU A 115 12.66 -4.64 1.97
C LEU A 115 13.14 -6.06 1.76
N MET A 116 14.38 -6.37 2.14
CA MET A 116 14.87 -7.74 2.12
C MET A 116 14.12 -8.61 3.13
N HIS A 117 13.77 -8.06 4.28
CA HIS A 117 12.97 -8.77 5.26
C HIS A 117 11.56 -9.06 4.73
N VAL A 118 10.96 -8.11 4.02
CA VAL A 118 9.65 -8.31 3.39
C VAL A 118 9.76 -9.43 2.35
N TRP A 119 10.80 -9.39 1.52
CA TRP A 119 11.03 -10.44 0.53
C TRP A 119 11.12 -11.81 1.20
N GLN A 120 11.92 -11.89 2.27
CA GLN A 120 12.12 -13.15 2.98
C GLN A 120 10.82 -13.65 3.62
N ALA A 121 10.06 -12.74 4.23
CA ALA A 121 8.79 -13.10 4.85
C ALA A 121 7.82 -13.69 3.82
N MET A 122 7.74 -13.09 2.64
CA MET A 122 6.86 -13.58 1.61
C MET A 122 7.34 -14.89 1.01
N PHE A 123 8.66 -15.05 0.89
CA PHE A 123 9.24 -16.32 0.46
C PHE A 123 8.90 -17.43 1.44
N ASP A 124 9.09 -17.17 2.73
CA ASP A 124 8.78 -18.14 3.78
C ASP A 124 7.30 -18.52 3.77
N HIS A 125 6.45 -17.54 3.54
CA HIS A 125 5.01 -17.75 3.44
C HIS A 125 4.68 -18.68 2.25
N GLN A 126 5.31 -18.44 1.12
CA GLN A 126 5.14 -19.30 -0.05
C GLN A 126 5.55 -20.73 0.24
N GLU A 127 6.73 -20.92 0.85
CA GLU A 127 7.24 -22.27 1.16
C GLU A 127 6.34 -22.98 2.15
N ALA A 128 5.89 -22.29 3.19
CA ALA A 128 4.97 -22.88 4.16
C ALA A 128 3.66 -23.33 3.49
N PHE A 129 3.17 -22.53 2.56
CA PHE A 129 1.92 -22.82 1.86
C PHE A 129 2.06 -24.05 0.96
N LEU A 130 3.21 -24.20 0.30
CA LEU A 130 3.44 -25.32 -0.60
C LEU A 130 3.52 -26.66 0.14
N TYR A 131 3.96 -26.65 1.37
CA TYR A 131 4.18 -27.89 2.14
C TYR A 131 3.10 -28.14 3.19
N GLN A 132 1.96 -27.51 3.06
CA GLN A 132 0.84 -27.71 3.98
C GLN A 132 0.01 -28.96 3.70
N ASN A 133 0.24 -29.68 2.62
CA ASN A 133 -0.56 -30.83 2.25
C ASN A 133 0.17 -32.14 2.56
#